data_56fb9dfd2606fd7fd981b65d4242cc2a
#
_entry.id   56fb9dfd2606fd7fd981b65d4242cc2a
#
_cell.length_a   1.000
_cell.length_b   1.000
_cell.length_c   1.000
_cell.angle_alpha   90.00
_cell.angle_beta   90.00
_cell.angle_gamma   90.00
#
_symmetry.space_group_name_H-M   'P 1'
#
loop_
_entity.id
_entity.type
_entity.pdbx_description
1 polymer ?
#
loop_
_entity_poly.entity_id
_entity_poly.type
_entity_poly.pdbx_seq_one_letter_code
_entity_poly.pdbx_strand_id
1 'polypeptide(L)'
;MRGRAGAEQGGGSKATSEYLTFRLGAEEYGIDILRVQEIRSYEEPTRIANSPNFIKGVVNLRGVIVPVVDLRIKLGCESVEYNGFTVVIVLNVKGRVVGAVVDSVSDVLELAKDQINQAPEMSTTVDTTFITGIASVGERMLILMDIESLMSSADMGLIDATVA
;
A
#
# COMPACT_ATOMS: atom_id res chain seq x y z
N MET A 1 18.70 22.25 -10.29
CA MET A 1 18.49 21.86 -10.05
C MET A 1 18.01 21.85 -9.98
N ARG A 2 17.98 21.79 -10.32
CA ARG A 2 17.60 21.27 -10.40
C ARG A 2 17.17 21.08 -10.64
N GLY A 3 17.40 21.16 -11.06
CA GLY A 3 17.10 20.54 -11.18
C GLY A 3 16.76 20.58 -11.63
N ARG A 4 16.83 20.64 -12.04
CA ARG A 4 16.68 20.20 -12.41
C ARG A 4 16.70 20.17 -12.89
N ALA A 5 16.91 20.36 -13.03
CA ALA A 5 17.08 19.89 -13.28
C ALA A 5 17.13 19.73 -13.75
N GLY A 6 17.35 19.79 -14.31
CA GLY A 6 17.63 19.18 -14.50
C GLY A 6 17.84 18.99 -14.96
N ALA A 7 18.06 18.96 -15.19
CA ALA A 7 18.45 18.36 -15.37
C ALA A 7 18.71 18.22 -15.76
N GLU A 8 18.77 18.05 -15.91
CA GLU A 8 19.14 17.49 -15.97
C GLU A 8 19.39 17.22 -16.27
N GLN A 9 19.63 17.21 -16.69
CA GLN A 9 19.90 16.59 -16.75
C GLN A 9 20.09 16.08 -17.20
N GLY A 10 20.21 16.49 -17.34
CA GLY A 10 20.68 15.89 -17.81
C GLY A 10 20.69 14.82 -18.26
N GLY A 11 21.02 15.11 -18.97
CA GLY A 11 20.90 14.02 -19.73
C GLY A 11 20.93 12.80 -18.92
N GLY A 12 21.10 12.02 -19.00
CA GLY A 12 21.15 10.85 -18.23
C GLY A 12 20.43 10.87 -16.91
N SER A 13 19.59 11.83 -16.70
CA SER A 13 18.83 11.80 -15.46
C SER A 13 17.93 10.57 -15.44
N LYS A 14 18.02 9.82 -14.38
CA LYS A 14 17.22 8.62 -14.24
C LYS A 14 15.81 9.00 -13.81
N ALA A 15 14.83 8.35 -14.40
CA ALA A 15 13.47 8.54 -13.94
C ALA A 15 13.38 8.01 -12.51
N THR A 16 12.78 8.80 -11.64
CA THR A 16 12.55 8.38 -10.25
C THR A 16 11.06 8.41 -9.95
N SER A 17 10.67 7.62 -8.99
CA SER A 17 9.30 7.60 -8.49
C SER A 17 9.36 7.69 -6.97
N GLU A 18 8.32 8.29 -6.40
CA GLU A 18 8.23 8.40 -4.96
C GLU A 18 7.33 7.30 -4.41
N TYR A 19 7.74 6.73 -3.31
CA TYR A 19 7.03 5.65 -2.67
C TYR A 19 6.75 5.99 -1.22
N LEU A 20 5.51 5.78 -0.80
CA LEU A 20 5.17 5.86 0.61
C LEU A 20 5.56 4.53 1.25
N THR A 21 6.37 4.59 2.31
CA THR A 21 6.81 3.38 2.98
C THR A 21 6.00 3.17 4.26
N PHE A 22 5.69 1.92 4.54
CA PHE A 22 4.89 1.55 5.69
C PHE A 22 5.30 0.16 6.17
N ARG A 23 4.91 -0.18 7.38
CA ARG A 23 5.28 -1.46 7.97
C ARG A 23 4.08 -2.40 8.03
N LEU A 24 4.36 -3.67 7.74
CA LEU A 24 3.42 -4.77 7.94
C LEU A 24 4.22 -5.87 8.64
N GLY A 25 3.95 -6.08 9.93
CA GLY A 25 4.72 -7.04 10.72
C GLY A 25 6.17 -6.60 10.83
N ALA A 26 7.08 -7.49 10.50
CA ALA A 26 8.51 -7.23 10.60
C ALA A 26 9.09 -6.56 9.34
N GLU A 27 8.29 -6.42 8.29
CA GLU A 27 8.79 -5.99 6.99
C GLU A 27 8.30 -4.60 6.62
N GLU A 28 9.09 -3.94 5.77
CA GLU A 28 8.76 -2.61 5.28
C GLU A 28 8.35 -2.69 3.81
N TYR A 29 7.26 -2.03 3.47
CA TYR A 29 6.68 -2.06 2.14
C TYR A 29 6.63 -0.65 1.57
N GLY A 30 6.52 -0.56 0.25
CA GLY A 30 6.35 0.72 -0.42
C GLY A 30 5.28 0.65 -1.50
N ILE A 31 4.52 1.73 -1.64
CA ILE A 31 3.53 1.86 -2.71
C ILE A 31 3.74 3.21 -3.40
N ASP A 32 3.34 3.27 -4.67
CA ASP A 32 3.44 4.49 -5.44
C ASP A 32 2.64 5.61 -4.76
N ILE A 33 3.33 6.71 -4.45
CA ILE A 33 2.70 7.84 -3.75
C ILE A 33 1.53 8.43 -4.54
N LEU A 34 1.53 8.26 -5.85
CA LEU A 34 0.44 8.78 -6.69
C LEU A 34 -0.90 8.11 -6.41
N ARG A 35 -0.89 6.95 -5.76
CA ARG A 35 -2.13 6.27 -5.37
C ARG A 35 -2.68 6.74 -4.05
N VAL A 36 -1.89 7.48 -3.28
CA VAL A 36 -2.26 7.87 -1.91
C VAL A 36 -3.03 9.19 -1.95
N GLN A 37 -4.23 9.20 -1.38
CA GLN A 37 -5.02 10.43 -1.23
C GLN A 37 -4.74 11.08 0.12
N GLU A 38 -4.76 10.29 1.19
CA GLU A 38 -4.46 10.82 2.53
C GLU A 38 -4.12 9.67 3.46
N ILE A 39 -3.60 10.02 4.63
CA ILE A 39 -3.27 9.07 5.68
C ILE A 39 -4.04 9.49 6.91
N ARG A 40 -4.74 8.55 7.55
CA ARG A 40 -5.57 8.81 8.71
C ARG A 40 -5.24 7.86 9.83
N SER A 41 -5.51 8.28 11.06
CA SER A 41 -5.44 7.36 12.19
C SER A 41 -6.54 6.31 12.04
N TYR A 42 -6.26 5.10 12.49
CA TYR A 42 -7.25 4.03 12.44
C TYR A 42 -8.41 4.34 13.36
N GLU A 43 -9.62 4.23 12.84
CA GLU A 43 -10.85 4.29 13.61
C GLU A 43 -11.65 3.06 13.24
N GLU A 44 -12.33 2.48 14.21
CA GLU A 44 -13.07 1.26 13.96
C GLU A 44 -14.18 1.50 12.94
N PRO A 45 -14.16 0.78 11.80
CA PRO A 45 -15.18 0.97 10.77
C PRO A 45 -16.48 0.27 11.14
N THR A 46 -17.53 0.62 10.41
CA THR A 46 -18.81 -0.08 10.53
C THR A 46 -18.69 -1.43 9.83
N ARG A 47 -18.93 -2.49 10.55
CA ARG A 47 -18.76 -3.85 10.03
C ARG A 47 -19.83 -4.18 9.00
N ILE A 48 -19.42 -4.99 8.03
CA ILE A 48 -20.31 -5.52 7.00
C ILE A 48 -20.46 -7.01 7.22
N ALA A 49 -21.71 -7.48 7.31
CA ALA A 49 -21.99 -8.88 7.53
C ALA A 49 -21.51 -9.72 6.32
N ASN A 50 -20.99 -10.91 6.62
CA ASN A 50 -20.58 -11.90 5.61
C ASN A 50 -19.46 -11.44 4.68
N SER A 51 -18.69 -10.45 5.08
CA SER A 51 -17.51 -10.05 4.31
C SER A 51 -16.29 -10.88 4.75
N PRO A 52 -15.28 -11.01 3.88
CA PRO A 52 -14.03 -11.67 4.28
C PRO A 52 -13.40 -10.99 5.49
N ASN A 53 -12.61 -11.74 6.25
CA ASN A 53 -12.05 -11.23 7.50
C ASN A 53 -11.07 -10.06 7.31
N PHE A 54 -10.47 -9.91 6.12
CA PHE A 54 -9.57 -8.78 5.87
C PHE A 54 -10.33 -7.49 5.58
N ILE A 55 -11.63 -7.56 5.28
CA ILE A 55 -12.46 -6.37 5.12
C ILE A 55 -13.03 -6.02 6.47
N LYS A 56 -12.54 -4.93 7.05
CA LYS A 56 -12.93 -4.53 8.41
C LYS A 56 -14.29 -3.85 8.44
N GLY A 57 -14.73 -3.30 7.33
CA GLY A 57 -15.99 -2.60 7.24
C GLY A 57 -15.87 -1.39 6.33
N VAL A 58 -16.70 -0.40 6.58
CA VAL A 58 -16.72 0.84 5.81
C VAL A 58 -16.69 2.04 6.73
N VAL A 59 -16.13 3.14 6.22
CA VAL A 59 -16.16 4.44 6.91
C VAL A 59 -16.72 5.48 5.96
N ASN A 60 -17.29 6.53 6.51
CA ASN A 60 -17.77 7.65 5.72
C ASN A 60 -16.72 8.76 5.77
N LEU A 61 -16.13 9.06 4.63
CA LEU A 61 -15.16 10.13 4.51
C LEU A 61 -15.78 11.24 3.65
N ARG A 62 -16.25 12.29 4.31
CA ARG A 62 -16.82 13.46 3.63
C ARG A 62 -17.92 13.07 2.64
N GLY A 63 -18.78 12.15 3.05
CA GLY A 63 -19.92 11.73 2.22
C GLY A 63 -19.62 10.56 1.29
N VAL A 64 -18.39 10.09 1.26
CA VAL A 64 -17.99 8.94 0.43
C VAL A 64 -17.84 7.71 1.34
N ILE A 65 -18.52 6.64 0.94
CA ILE A 65 -18.40 5.36 1.67
C ILE A 65 -17.12 4.67 1.20
N VAL A 66 -16.20 4.46 2.12
CA VAL A 66 -14.88 3.92 1.81
C VAL A 66 -14.72 2.56 2.50
N PRO A 67 -14.53 1.48 1.74
CA PRO A 67 -14.24 0.18 2.35
C PRO A 67 -12.85 0.19 2.96
N VAL A 68 -12.71 -0.47 4.11
CA VAL A 68 -11.46 -0.54 4.86
C VAL A 68 -10.96 -1.97 4.87
N VAL A 69 -9.77 -2.16 4.32
CA VAL A 69 -9.13 -3.46 4.19
C VAL A 69 -7.90 -3.50 5.09
N ASP A 70 -7.78 -4.53 5.91
CA ASP A 70 -6.58 -4.70 6.72
C ASP A 70 -5.56 -5.49 5.92
N LEU A 71 -4.51 -4.82 5.46
CA LEU A 71 -3.48 -5.47 4.65
C LEU A 71 -2.73 -6.53 5.43
N ARG A 72 -2.62 -6.39 6.74
CA ARG A 72 -1.93 -7.38 7.56
C ARG A 72 -2.66 -8.72 7.52
N ILE A 73 -3.98 -8.67 7.60
CA ILE A 73 -4.81 -9.89 7.50
C ILE A 73 -4.77 -10.43 6.08
N LYS A 74 -4.91 -9.55 5.09
CA LYS A 74 -4.92 -9.93 3.67
C LYS A 74 -3.63 -10.65 3.28
N LEU A 75 -2.49 -10.21 3.81
CA LEU A 75 -1.18 -10.76 3.48
C LEU A 75 -0.73 -11.85 4.46
N GLY A 76 -1.56 -12.22 5.42
CA GLY A 76 -1.28 -13.36 6.28
C GLY A 76 -0.31 -13.09 7.43
N CYS A 77 -0.24 -11.87 7.93
CA CYS A 77 0.58 -11.57 9.09
C CYS A 77 0.05 -12.31 10.31
N GLU A 78 0.97 -12.83 11.14
CA GLU A 78 0.60 -13.68 12.27
C GLU A 78 -0.19 -12.98 13.36
N SER A 79 0.20 -11.75 13.70
CA SER A 79 -0.49 -11.02 14.74
C SER A 79 -0.86 -9.64 14.22
N VAL A 80 -2.05 -9.21 14.59
CA VAL A 80 -2.60 -7.92 14.16
C VAL A 80 -3.05 -7.18 15.39
N GLU A 81 -2.46 -6.00 15.60
CA GLU A 81 -2.81 -5.15 16.73
C GLU A 81 -3.29 -3.80 16.23
N TYR A 82 -4.21 -3.21 16.96
CA TYR A 82 -4.68 -1.85 16.68
C TYR A 82 -4.25 -0.97 17.84
N ASN A 83 -3.36 -0.03 17.55
CA ASN A 83 -2.79 0.84 18.58
C ASN A 83 -2.65 2.26 18.02
N GLY A 84 -1.96 3.12 18.78
CA GLY A 84 -1.81 4.52 18.38
C GLY A 84 -1.01 4.75 17.11
N PHE A 85 -0.27 3.76 16.63
CA PHE A 85 0.50 3.87 15.39
C PHE A 85 -0.24 3.32 14.19
N THR A 86 -1.31 2.56 14.41
CA THR A 86 -2.10 1.96 13.32
C THR A 86 -2.75 3.06 12.50
N VAL A 87 -2.54 3.01 11.20
CA VAL A 87 -3.07 4.04 10.30
C VAL A 87 -3.79 3.41 9.13
N VAL A 88 -4.64 4.22 8.53
CA VAL A 88 -5.35 3.87 7.30
C VAL A 88 -4.78 4.74 6.18
N ILE A 89 -4.24 4.10 5.16
CA ILE A 89 -3.80 4.80 3.95
C ILE A 89 -4.99 4.82 3.00
N VAL A 90 -5.50 6.01 2.72
CA VAL A 90 -6.64 6.15 1.81
C VAL A 90 -6.09 6.22 0.39
N LEU A 91 -6.51 5.29 -0.43
CA LEU A 91 -5.97 5.07 -1.77
C LEU A 91 -7.02 5.29 -2.83
N ASN A 92 -6.60 5.80 -3.98
CA ASN A 92 -7.43 5.82 -5.18
C ASN A 92 -6.92 4.71 -6.10
N VAL A 93 -7.75 3.72 -6.32
CA VAL A 93 -7.42 2.56 -7.15
C VAL A 93 -8.43 2.49 -8.28
N LYS A 94 -8.00 2.89 -9.47
CA LYS A 94 -8.85 2.88 -10.68
C LYS A 94 -10.18 3.61 -10.46
N GLY A 95 -10.10 4.77 -9.83
CA GLY A 95 -11.29 5.60 -9.58
C GLY A 95 -12.07 5.22 -8.34
N ARG A 96 -11.68 4.18 -7.63
CA ARG A 96 -12.32 3.78 -6.37
C ARG A 96 -11.45 4.18 -5.19
N VAL A 97 -12.10 4.62 -4.12
CA VAL A 97 -11.41 5.00 -2.90
C VAL A 97 -11.48 3.84 -1.92
N VAL A 98 -10.32 3.41 -1.45
CA VAL A 98 -10.20 2.27 -0.53
C VAL A 98 -9.25 2.64 0.59
N GLY A 99 -9.55 2.22 1.81
CA GLY A 99 -8.64 2.40 2.94
C GLY A 99 -7.88 1.13 3.23
N ALA A 100 -6.56 1.25 3.36
CA ALA A 100 -5.68 0.12 3.67
C ALA A 100 -5.08 0.32 5.05
N VAL A 101 -5.33 -0.63 5.96
CA VAL A 101 -4.81 -0.57 7.33
C VAL A 101 -3.42 -1.18 7.37
N VAL A 102 -2.48 -0.44 7.93
CA VAL A 102 -1.09 -0.87 8.10
C VAL A 102 -0.64 -0.60 9.54
N ASP A 103 0.48 -1.22 9.94
CA ASP A 103 0.98 -1.03 11.31
C ASP A 103 1.42 0.40 11.58
N SER A 104 2.12 0.99 10.64
CA SER A 104 2.58 2.37 10.74
C SER A 104 3.09 2.84 9.39
N VAL A 105 3.16 4.15 9.23
CA VAL A 105 3.76 4.77 8.05
C VAL A 105 5.12 5.31 8.45
N SER A 106 6.13 5.08 7.62
CA SER A 106 7.50 5.50 7.92
C SER A 106 7.86 6.83 7.26
N ASP A 107 7.96 6.83 5.93
CA ASP A 107 8.39 8.04 5.20
C ASP A 107 8.03 7.93 3.72
N VAL A 108 8.46 8.91 2.95
CA VAL A 108 8.35 8.88 1.49
C VAL A 108 9.77 8.85 0.93
N LEU A 109 10.03 7.88 0.07
CA LEU A 109 11.35 7.71 -0.53
C LEU A 109 11.27 7.87 -2.04
N GLU A 110 12.26 8.54 -2.61
CA GLU A 110 12.42 8.65 -4.04
C GLU A 110 13.37 7.56 -4.49
N LEU A 111 12.93 6.73 -5.42
CA LEU A 111 13.73 5.61 -5.91
C LEU A 111 13.90 5.70 -7.41
N ALA A 112 15.13 5.48 -7.88
CA ALA A 112 15.41 5.33 -9.30
C ALA A 112 15.18 3.87 -9.69
N LYS A 113 14.93 3.64 -10.98
CA LYS A 113 14.66 2.28 -11.46
C LYS A 113 15.80 1.31 -11.16
N ASP A 114 17.03 1.78 -11.19
CA ASP A 114 18.19 0.91 -10.94
C ASP A 114 18.34 0.54 -9.47
N GLN A 115 17.59 1.16 -8.58
CA GLN A 115 17.56 0.79 -7.17
C GLN A 115 16.52 -0.31 -6.90
N ILE A 116 15.70 -0.63 -7.90
CA ILE A 116 14.63 -1.60 -7.75
C ILE A 116 15.02 -2.88 -8.47
N ASN A 117 15.10 -3.97 -7.73
CA ASN A 117 15.44 -5.27 -8.26
C ASN A 117 14.18 -6.12 -8.40
N GLN A 118 14.20 -7.02 -9.37
CA GLN A 118 13.09 -7.94 -9.52
C GLN A 118 13.00 -8.85 -8.30
N ALA A 119 11.79 -9.09 -7.82
CA ALA A 119 11.59 -9.98 -6.69
C ALA A 119 12.00 -11.39 -7.06
N PRO A 120 12.79 -12.06 -6.22
CA PRO A 120 13.14 -13.45 -6.47
C PRO A 120 11.93 -14.34 -6.29
N GLU A 121 11.95 -15.50 -6.93
CA GLU A 121 10.91 -16.49 -6.67
C GLU A 121 11.05 -16.96 -5.22
N MET A 122 9.97 -16.86 -4.50
CA MET A 122 9.95 -17.27 -3.10
C MET A 122 8.82 -18.24 -2.88
N SER A 123 9.16 -19.33 -2.22
CA SER A 123 8.17 -20.32 -1.82
C SER A 123 7.60 -19.89 -0.47
N THR A 124 6.71 -18.93 -0.48
CA THR A 124 6.11 -18.39 0.73
C THR A 124 4.60 -18.48 0.67
N THR A 125 3.96 -18.27 1.80
CA THR A 125 2.51 -18.18 1.86
C THR A 125 1.99 -16.83 1.39
N VAL A 126 2.88 -15.85 1.22
CA VAL A 126 2.50 -14.54 0.72
C VAL A 126 2.39 -14.59 -0.80
N ASP A 127 1.34 -13.99 -1.32
CA ASP A 127 1.11 -13.94 -2.76
C ASP A 127 2.10 -12.95 -3.39
N THR A 128 3.11 -13.49 -4.07
CA THR A 128 4.15 -12.67 -4.68
C THR A 128 3.73 -11.98 -5.97
N THR A 129 2.53 -12.28 -6.48
CA THR A 129 2.05 -11.62 -7.71
C THR A 129 1.85 -10.12 -7.51
N PHE A 130 1.70 -9.67 -6.28
CA PHE A 130 1.50 -8.25 -5.98
C PHE A 130 2.81 -7.52 -5.73
N ILE A 131 3.94 -8.22 -5.74
CA ILE A 131 5.24 -7.61 -5.51
C ILE A 131 5.83 -7.21 -6.85
N THR A 132 6.09 -5.92 -7.01
CA THR A 132 6.68 -5.40 -8.26
C THR A 132 8.19 -5.36 -8.22
N GLY A 133 8.78 -5.39 -7.03
CA GLY A 133 10.22 -5.39 -6.91
C GLY A 133 10.64 -5.21 -5.48
N ILE A 134 11.95 -5.27 -5.27
CA ILE A 134 12.54 -5.05 -3.95
C ILE A 134 13.61 -3.98 -4.09
N ALA A 135 13.56 -2.97 -3.24
CA ALA A 135 14.54 -1.88 -3.25
C ALA A 135 15.41 -1.95 -2.01
N SER A 136 16.69 -1.75 -2.20
CA SER A 136 17.64 -1.63 -1.11
C SER A 136 18.02 -0.17 -0.95
N VAL A 137 17.77 0.39 0.23
CA VAL A 137 18.10 1.77 0.53
C VAL A 137 18.88 1.78 1.84
N GLY A 138 20.21 1.95 1.75
CA GLY A 138 21.06 1.80 2.90
C GLY A 138 20.95 0.37 3.43
N GLU A 139 20.59 0.23 4.68
CA GLU A 139 20.40 -1.09 5.29
C GLU A 139 18.94 -1.54 5.24
N ARG A 140 18.07 -0.74 4.63
CA ARG A 140 16.64 -1.04 4.55
C ARG A 140 16.33 -1.84 3.30
N MET A 141 15.44 -2.79 3.45
CA MET A 141 14.89 -3.58 2.35
C MET A 141 13.41 -3.23 2.24
N LEU A 142 13.00 -2.72 1.09
CA LEU A 142 11.61 -2.33 0.84
C LEU A 142 10.99 -3.28 -0.17
N ILE A 143 9.82 -3.80 0.17
CA ILE A 143 9.06 -4.65 -0.74
C ILE A 143 8.04 -3.75 -1.44
N LEU A 144 8.23 -3.54 -2.74
CA LEU A 144 7.33 -2.66 -3.50
C LEU A 144 6.13 -3.45 -3.99
N MET A 145 4.95 -2.89 -3.78
CA MET A 145 3.68 -3.54 -4.08
C MET A 145 2.94 -2.80 -5.18
N ASP A 146 2.26 -3.58 -6.02
CA ASP A 146 1.28 -3.04 -6.95
C ASP A 146 -0.06 -3.05 -6.23
N ILE A 147 -0.41 -1.92 -5.65
CA ILE A 147 -1.63 -1.82 -4.86
C ILE A 147 -2.88 -1.96 -5.73
N GLU A 148 -2.79 -1.57 -7.00
CA GLU A 148 -3.93 -1.73 -7.90
C GLU A 148 -4.24 -3.20 -8.15
N SER A 149 -3.21 -4.00 -8.40
CA SER A 149 -3.40 -5.44 -8.61
C SER A 149 -3.96 -6.10 -7.35
N LEU A 150 -3.44 -5.72 -6.19
CA LEU A 150 -3.90 -6.27 -4.93
C LEU A 150 -5.38 -5.95 -4.70
N MET A 151 -5.77 -4.68 -4.89
CA MET A 151 -7.12 -4.23 -4.61
C MET A 151 -8.12 -4.58 -5.72
N SER A 152 -7.63 -5.07 -6.86
CA SER A 152 -8.48 -5.49 -7.98
C SER A 152 -8.64 -7.00 -8.06
N SER A 153 -8.10 -7.75 -7.10
CA SER A 153 -8.20 -9.21 -7.12
C SER A 153 -9.66 -9.65 -6.92
N ALA A 154 -9.93 -10.91 -7.22
CA ALA A 154 -11.27 -11.47 -7.07
C ALA A 154 -11.79 -11.32 -5.63
N ASP A 155 -10.91 -11.47 -4.64
CA ASP A 155 -11.30 -11.29 -3.25
C ASP A 155 -11.80 -9.88 -2.98
N MET A 156 -11.16 -8.90 -3.61
CA MET A 156 -11.50 -7.49 -3.42
C MET A 156 -12.77 -7.12 -4.20
N GLY A 157 -13.13 -7.90 -5.20
CA GLY A 157 -14.38 -7.68 -5.92
C GLY A 157 -15.61 -7.77 -5.04
N LEU A 158 -15.51 -8.47 -3.93
CA LEU A 158 -16.60 -8.56 -2.96
C LEU A 158 -16.91 -7.19 -2.34
N ILE A 159 -15.95 -6.29 -2.31
CA ILE A 159 -16.16 -4.95 -1.77
C ILE A 159 -17.22 -4.21 -2.59
N ASP A 160 -17.12 -4.30 -3.92
CA ASP A 160 -18.08 -3.62 -4.80
C ASP A 160 -19.49 -4.17 -4.59
N ALA A 161 -19.62 -5.48 -4.51
CA ALA A 161 -20.91 -6.10 -4.29
C ALA A 161 -21.49 -5.75 -2.91
N THR A 162 -20.63 -5.47 -1.94
CA THR A 162 -21.02 -5.20 -0.58
C THR A 162 -21.44 -3.75 -0.37
N VAL A 163 -20.80 -2.81 -1.06
CA VAL A 163 -21.03 -1.38 -0.84
C VAL A 163 -21.80 -0.70 -1.98
N ALA A 164 -22.11 -1.43 -3.02
CA ALA A 164 -22.81 -0.88 -4.18
C ALA A 164 -24.26 -0.54 -3.85
#